data_fd849bbce18b4bc8ab8c33b74e761036
#
_entry.id   fd849bbce18b4bc8ab8c33b74e761036
#
_cell.length_a   1.000
_cell.length_b   1.000
_cell.length_c   1.000
_cell.angle_alpha   90.00
_cell.angle_beta   90.00
_cell.angle_gamma   90.00
#
_symmetry.space_group_name_H-M   'P 1'
#
loop_
_entity.id
_entity.type
_entity.pdbx_description
1 polymer ?
#
loop_
_entity_poly.entity_id
_entity_poly.type
_entity_poly.pdbx_seq_one_letter_code
_entity_poly.pdbx_strand_id
1 'polypeptide(L)'
;MANYTPEEITALVDNHYDLTEPLRTRMDEDHKLYRLEEFNAGEGFQSYTSNEPQVYADKLITWMSSAEMVIRVPYNNSEREQRENNDAKEKFLIGVLKSADDRLTSKFQPIVRQQLAWFTTLRGWYAGRALLVKDDEGETYVDIQPWDPMHTYWAEGR
;
A
#
# COMPACT_ATOMS: atom_id res chain seq x y z
N MET A 1 7.72 -11.28 -23.52
CA MET A 1 6.89 -10.19 -22.95
C MET A 1 5.93 -9.78 -24.04
N ALA A 2 4.63 -9.69 -23.78
CA ALA A 2 3.67 -9.19 -24.76
C ALA A 2 3.94 -7.69 -24.97
N ASN A 3 4.18 -7.28 -26.21
CA ASN A 3 4.31 -5.87 -26.55
C ASN A 3 2.90 -5.34 -26.80
N TYR A 4 2.35 -4.61 -25.84
CA TYR A 4 1.09 -3.91 -26.01
C TYR A 4 1.31 -2.58 -26.73
N THR A 5 0.43 -2.23 -27.64
CA THR A 5 0.37 -0.88 -28.21
C THR A 5 -0.22 0.12 -27.20
N PRO A 6 0.02 1.43 -27.35
CA PRO A 6 -0.57 2.43 -26.46
C PRO A 6 -2.10 2.35 -26.40
N GLU A 7 -2.75 2.06 -27.53
CA GLU A 7 -4.20 1.92 -27.65
C GLU A 7 -4.71 0.70 -26.87
N GLU A 8 -4.00 -0.42 -26.96
CA GLU A 8 -4.34 -1.63 -26.17
C GLU A 8 -4.19 -1.39 -24.67
N ILE A 9 -3.16 -0.66 -24.26
CA ILE A 9 -2.97 -0.28 -22.85
C ILE A 9 -4.12 0.61 -22.38
N THR A 10 -4.50 1.63 -23.17
CA THR A 10 -5.62 2.51 -22.85
C THR A 10 -6.92 1.73 -22.71
N ALA A 11 -7.23 0.84 -23.65
CA ALA A 11 -8.42 0.01 -23.59
C ALA A 11 -8.44 -0.92 -22.37
N LEU A 12 -7.30 -1.49 -21.97
CA LEU A 12 -7.18 -2.29 -20.75
C LEU A 12 -7.43 -1.46 -19.49
N VAL A 13 -6.91 -0.23 -19.44
CA VAL A 13 -7.11 0.68 -18.32
C VAL A 13 -8.57 1.10 -18.22
N ASP A 14 -9.21 1.47 -19.32
CA ASP A 14 -10.61 1.88 -19.36
C ASP A 14 -11.54 0.73 -18.92
N ASN A 15 -11.31 -0.46 -19.46
CA ASN A 15 -12.08 -1.65 -19.05
C ASN A 15 -11.92 -1.96 -17.56
N HIS A 16 -10.70 -1.89 -17.04
CA HIS A 16 -10.45 -2.09 -15.61
C HIS A 16 -11.08 -0.97 -14.77
N TYR A 17 -11.07 0.26 -15.28
CA TYR A 17 -11.70 1.41 -14.63
C TYR A 17 -13.20 1.17 -14.45
N ASP A 18 -13.89 0.70 -15.49
CA ASP A 18 -15.33 0.40 -15.45
C ASP A 18 -15.66 -0.78 -14.53
N LEU A 19 -14.87 -1.86 -14.60
CA LEU A 19 -15.04 -3.04 -13.75
C LEU A 19 -14.84 -2.75 -12.26
N THR A 20 -13.97 -1.80 -11.93
CA THR A 20 -13.65 -1.45 -10.53
C THR A 20 -14.42 -0.25 -10.00
N GLU A 21 -15.33 0.35 -10.78
CA GLU A 21 -16.12 1.51 -10.38
C GLU A 21 -16.83 1.34 -9.02
N PRO A 22 -17.54 0.23 -8.74
CA PRO A 22 -18.19 0.05 -7.44
C PRO A 22 -17.21 0.03 -6.27
N LEU A 23 -16.04 -0.56 -6.48
CA LEU A 23 -14.97 -0.64 -5.47
C LEU A 23 -14.39 0.77 -5.21
N ARG A 24 -14.13 1.54 -6.26
CA ARG A 24 -13.61 2.91 -6.12
C ARG A 24 -14.61 3.86 -5.48
N THR A 25 -15.89 3.74 -5.83
CA THR A 25 -16.97 4.50 -5.18
C THR A 25 -16.96 4.25 -3.67
N ARG A 26 -16.88 2.98 -3.26
CA ARG A 26 -16.79 2.62 -1.85
C ARG A 26 -15.53 3.19 -1.18
N MET A 27 -14.38 3.09 -1.83
CA MET A 27 -13.12 3.66 -1.32
C MET A 27 -13.20 5.19 -1.13
N ASP A 28 -13.91 5.88 -2.02
CA ASP A 28 -14.12 7.32 -1.91
C ASP A 28 -15.09 7.66 -0.77
N GLU A 29 -16.17 6.89 -0.62
CA GLU A 29 -17.10 7.03 0.51
C GLU A 29 -16.40 6.79 1.85
N ASP A 30 -15.61 5.74 1.99
CA ASP A 30 -14.84 5.45 3.19
C ASP A 30 -13.85 6.57 3.52
N HIS A 31 -13.21 7.15 2.48
CA HIS A 31 -12.32 8.28 2.66
C HIS A 31 -13.04 9.57 3.07
N LYS A 32 -14.24 9.83 2.53
CA LYS A 32 -15.10 10.96 2.96
C LYS A 32 -15.52 10.81 4.42
N LEU A 33 -15.89 9.59 4.84
CA LEU A 33 -16.17 9.30 6.25
C LEU A 33 -14.97 9.56 7.15
N TYR A 34 -13.78 9.13 6.73
CA TYR A 34 -12.54 9.40 7.48
C TYR A 34 -12.25 10.89 7.60
N ARG A 35 -12.49 11.65 6.53
CA ARG A 35 -12.30 13.12 6.52
C ARG A 35 -13.39 13.90 7.22
N LEU A 36 -14.41 13.24 7.75
CA LEU A 36 -15.57 13.83 8.39
C LEU A 36 -16.30 14.81 7.46
N GLU A 37 -16.37 14.49 6.17
CA GLU A 37 -17.14 15.30 5.22
C GLU A 37 -18.62 15.26 5.58
N GLU A 38 -19.29 16.41 5.45
CA GLU A 38 -20.68 16.55 5.83
C GLU A 38 -21.58 15.59 5.04
N PHE A 39 -22.39 14.84 5.76
CA PHE A 39 -23.44 14.02 5.17
C PHE A 39 -24.65 14.90 4.83
N ASN A 40 -25.05 14.96 3.57
CA ASN A 40 -26.25 15.67 3.16
C ASN A 40 -27.50 14.83 3.51
N ALA A 41 -28.16 15.22 4.59
CA ALA A 41 -29.37 14.53 5.07
C ALA A 41 -30.67 14.89 4.29
N GLY A 42 -30.57 15.79 3.28
CA GLY A 42 -31.70 16.28 2.51
C GLY A 42 -32.45 17.46 3.20
N GLU A 43 -33.43 18.03 2.48
CA GLU A 43 -34.22 19.18 2.98
C GLU A 43 -34.99 18.82 4.25
N GLY A 44 -34.90 19.67 5.26
CA GLY A 44 -35.64 19.54 6.53
C GLY A 44 -34.93 18.69 7.59
N PHE A 45 -33.76 18.13 7.32
CA PHE A 45 -32.96 17.38 8.29
C PHE A 45 -31.67 18.14 8.64
N GLN A 46 -31.25 18.04 9.92
CA GLN A 46 -29.94 18.51 10.33
C GLN A 46 -28.93 17.37 10.12
N SER A 47 -27.84 17.63 9.39
CA SER A 47 -26.74 16.68 9.31
C SER A 47 -25.90 16.75 10.58
N TYR A 48 -25.50 15.59 11.07
CA TYR A 48 -24.56 15.46 12.17
C TYR A 48 -23.43 14.52 11.75
N THR A 49 -22.20 15.01 11.81
CA THR A 49 -21.02 14.20 11.51
C THR A 49 -20.29 13.85 12.81
N SER A 50 -20.33 12.57 13.19
CA SER A 50 -19.56 12.05 14.31
C SER A 50 -18.08 11.89 13.92
N ASN A 51 -17.16 12.11 14.85
CA ASN A 51 -15.74 11.84 14.65
C ASN A 51 -15.33 10.37 14.90
N GLU A 52 -16.29 9.52 15.24
CA GLU A 52 -16.05 8.10 15.54
C GLU A 52 -15.36 7.34 14.39
N PRO A 53 -15.75 7.48 13.10
CA PRO A 53 -15.11 6.80 12.01
C PRO A 53 -13.61 7.12 11.90
N GLN A 54 -13.25 8.40 12.05
CA GLN A 54 -11.85 8.84 12.02
C GLN A 54 -11.07 8.27 13.21
N VAL A 55 -11.60 8.39 14.42
CA VAL A 55 -10.95 7.87 15.64
C VAL A 55 -10.75 6.36 15.56
N TYR A 56 -11.74 5.64 15.02
CA TYR A 56 -11.62 4.19 14.83
C TYR A 56 -10.54 3.82 13.80
N ALA A 57 -10.54 4.48 12.65
CA ALA A 57 -9.55 4.27 11.61
C ALA A 57 -8.12 4.59 12.12
N ASP A 58 -7.93 5.70 12.82
CA ASP A 58 -6.64 6.09 13.39
C ASP A 58 -6.12 5.08 14.41
N LYS A 59 -6.99 4.49 15.22
CA LYS A 59 -6.63 3.41 16.13
C LYS A 59 -6.19 2.16 15.39
N LEU A 60 -6.90 1.75 14.32
CA LEU A 60 -6.51 0.61 13.50
C LEU A 60 -5.17 0.85 12.81
N ILE A 61 -4.98 2.01 12.20
CA ILE A 61 -3.71 2.40 11.57
C ILE A 61 -2.57 2.35 12.59
N THR A 62 -2.79 2.89 13.79
CA THR A 62 -1.79 2.87 14.86
C THR A 62 -1.46 1.43 15.28
N TRP A 63 -2.43 0.57 15.48
CA TRP A 63 -2.19 -0.82 15.85
C TRP A 63 -1.46 -1.60 14.77
N MET A 64 -1.87 -1.47 13.52
CA MET A 64 -1.22 -2.14 12.40
C MET A 64 0.22 -1.64 12.18
N SER A 65 0.45 -0.34 12.32
CA SER A 65 1.78 0.25 12.16
C SER A 65 2.72 0.00 13.34
N SER A 66 2.19 -0.25 14.55
CA SER A 66 2.99 -0.59 15.74
C SER A 66 3.31 -2.08 15.86
N ALA A 67 2.60 -2.95 15.13
CA ALA A 67 2.84 -4.39 15.16
C ALA A 67 4.28 -4.72 14.73
N GLU A 68 4.93 -5.67 15.39
CA GLU A 68 6.26 -6.13 14.99
C GLU A 68 6.17 -6.85 13.64
N MET A 69 6.99 -6.41 12.69
CA MET A 69 7.08 -7.07 11.38
C MET A 69 8.08 -8.20 11.44
N VAL A 70 7.62 -9.41 11.16
CA VAL A 70 8.48 -10.60 11.06
C VAL A 70 8.47 -11.09 9.62
N ILE A 71 9.65 -11.18 9.03
CA ILE A 71 9.84 -11.75 7.69
C ILE A 71 10.38 -13.17 7.88
N ARG A 72 9.72 -14.14 7.25
CA ARG A 72 10.14 -15.54 7.26
C ARG A 72 10.25 -16.08 5.85
N VAL A 73 11.39 -16.70 5.55
CA VAL A 73 11.61 -17.43 4.30
C VAL A 73 11.34 -18.91 4.57
N PRO A 74 10.35 -19.53 3.92
CA PRO A 74 9.99 -20.92 4.19
C PRO A 74 11.15 -21.88 3.84
N TYR A 75 11.32 -22.90 4.67
CA TYR A 75 12.29 -23.96 4.43
C TYR A 75 11.63 -25.09 3.65
N ASN A 76 12.24 -25.47 2.54
CA ASN A 76 11.81 -26.68 1.79
C ASN A 76 12.51 -27.95 2.26
N ASN A 77 13.65 -27.83 2.97
CA ASN A 77 14.45 -28.94 3.48
C ASN A 77 15.09 -28.61 4.83
N SER A 78 15.43 -29.67 5.61
CA SER A 78 16.03 -29.55 6.94
C SER A 78 17.56 -29.34 6.93
N GLU A 79 18.16 -29.09 5.78
CA GLU A 79 19.62 -28.91 5.65
C GLU A 79 20.10 -27.61 6.31
N ARG A 80 21.17 -27.71 7.08
CA ARG A 80 21.75 -26.61 7.84
C ARG A 80 22.16 -25.41 6.95
N GLU A 81 22.79 -25.70 5.82
CA GLU A 81 23.24 -24.68 4.87
C GLU A 81 22.07 -23.85 4.31
N GLN A 82 20.94 -24.49 4.07
CA GLN A 82 19.72 -23.82 3.60
C GLN A 82 19.10 -22.93 4.68
N ARG A 83 19.21 -23.27 5.96
CA ARG A 83 18.77 -22.43 7.07
C ARG A 83 19.62 -21.17 7.17
N GLU A 84 20.95 -21.31 7.15
CA GLU A 84 21.88 -20.18 7.23
C GLU A 84 21.65 -19.20 6.04
N ASN A 85 21.39 -19.72 4.85
CA ASN A 85 21.08 -18.91 3.66
C ASN A 85 19.72 -18.19 3.81
N ASN A 86 18.70 -18.85 4.34
CA ASN A 86 17.38 -18.22 4.57
C ASN A 86 17.44 -17.17 5.67
N ASP A 87 18.17 -17.39 6.74
CA ASP A 87 18.40 -16.39 7.80
C ASP A 87 19.12 -15.15 7.23
N ALA A 88 20.07 -15.34 6.31
CA ALA A 88 20.73 -14.23 5.62
C ALA A 88 19.73 -13.44 4.74
N LYS A 89 18.85 -14.14 4.00
CA LYS A 89 17.78 -13.50 3.21
C LYS A 89 16.79 -12.73 4.08
N GLU A 90 16.37 -13.29 5.22
CA GLU A 90 15.47 -12.61 6.16
C GLU A 90 16.10 -11.32 6.68
N LYS A 91 17.37 -11.37 7.11
CA LYS A 91 18.12 -10.19 7.57
C LYS A 91 18.28 -9.14 6.47
N PHE A 92 18.58 -9.59 5.23
CA PHE A 92 18.68 -8.70 4.08
C PHE A 92 17.35 -7.96 3.81
N LEU A 93 16.23 -8.69 3.77
CA LEU A 93 14.92 -8.09 3.54
C LEU A 93 14.54 -7.08 4.65
N ILE A 94 14.83 -7.39 5.91
CA ILE A 94 14.63 -6.47 7.02
C ILE A 94 15.51 -5.22 6.84
N GLY A 95 16.77 -5.38 6.44
CA GLY A 95 17.68 -4.28 6.15
C GLY A 95 17.19 -3.38 5.02
N VAL A 96 16.65 -3.97 3.94
CA VAL A 96 16.05 -3.23 2.81
C VAL A 96 14.87 -2.38 3.27
N LEU A 97 13.93 -2.96 4.05
CA LEU A 97 12.78 -2.22 4.58
C LEU A 97 13.22 -1.08 5.50
N LYS A 98 14.16 -1.34 6.41
CA LYS A 98 14.70 -0.30 7.30
C LYS A 98 15.36 0.83 6.51
N SER A 99 16.15 0.50 5.51
CA SER A 99 16.78 1.51 4.63
C SER A 99 15.74 2.33 3.85
N ALA A 100 14.63 1.72 3.42
CA ALA A 100 13.52 2.45 2.81
C ALA A 100 12.84 3.39 3.81
N ASP A 101 12.56 2.92 5.02
CA ASP A 101 11.97 3.72 6.10
C ASP A 101 12.85 4.92 6.49
N ASP A 102 14.17 4.73 6.59
CA ASP A 102 15.14 5.79 6.88
C ASP A 102 15.09 6.87 5.79
N ARG A 103 15.02 6.49 4.51
CA ARG A 103 14.89 7.44 3.38
C ARG A 103 13.56 8.19 3.38
N LEU A 104 12.45 7.51 3.68
CA LEU A 104 11.14 8.15 3.79
C LEU A 104 11.13 9.16 4.95
N THR A 105 11.66 8.76 6.09
CA THR A 105 11.77 9.63 7.29
C THR A 105 12.62 10.86 7.00
N SER A 106 13.73 10.73 6.28
CA SER A 106 14.57 11.89 5.89
C SER A 106 13.85 12.88 4.97
N LYS A 107 12.81 12.43 4.26
CA LYS A 107 11.92 13.25 3.43
C LYS A 107 10.64 13.70 4.16
N PHE A 108 10.56 13.50 5.47
CA PHE A 108 9.37 13.79 6.28
C PHE A 108 8.13 13.03 5.80
N GLN A 109 8.30 11.83 5.23
CA GLN A 109 7.22 10.97 4.78
C GLN A 109 6.98 9.85 5.80
N PRO A 110 5.74 9.37 5.92
CA PRO A 110 5.44 8.20 6.75
C PRO A 110 6.24 6.98 6.27
N ILE A 111 6.69 6.15 7.21
CA ILE A 111 7.38 4.89 6.88
C ILE A 111 6.48 3.94 6.09
N VAL A 112 7.08 3.00 5.35
CA VAL A 112 6.36 2.06 4.48
C VAL A 112 5.19 1.39 5.22
N ARG A 113 5.42 0.90 6.43
CA ARG A 113 4.40 0.22 7.23
C ARG A 113 3.21 1.11 7.60
N GLN A 114 3.44 2.39 7.90
CA GLN A 114 2.35 3.33 8.18
C GLN A 114 1.52 3.60 6.92
N GLN A 115 2.17 3.75 5.77
CA GLN A 115 1.48 3.93 4.49
C GLN A 115 0.64 2.70 4.14
N LEU A 116 1.19 1.49 4.31
CA LEU A 116 0.46 0.24 4.09
C LEU A 116 -0.73 0.09 5.03
N ALA A 117 -0.57 0.42 6.32
CA ALA A 117 -1.64 0.41 7.30
C ALA A 117 -2.77 1.37 6.91
N TRP A 118 -2.41 2.58 6.47
CA TRP A 118 -3.36 3.59 6.02
C TRP A 118 -4.16 3.11 4.80
N PHE A 119 -3.49 2.64 3.75
CA PHE A 119 -4.17 2.13 2.55
C PHE A 119 -5.05 0.93 2.86
N THR A 120 -4.56 -0.03 3.65
CA THR A 120 -5.35 -1.22 4.02
C THR A 120 -6.61 -0.84 4.81
N THR A 121 -6.51 0.14 5.72
CA THR A 121 -7.66 0.57 6.55
C THR A 121 -8.69 1.35 5.75
N LEU A 122 -8.27 2.26 4.87
CA LEU A 122 -9.17 3.18 4.19
C LEU A 122 -9.54 2.77 2.76
N ARG A 123 -8.74 1.88 2.15
CA ARG A 123 -8.95 1.39 0.78
C ARG A 123 -9.26 -0.10 0.71
N GLY A 124 -9.10 -0.83 1.83
CA GLY A 124 -9.31 -2.28 1.92
C GLY A 124 -8.16 -3.13 1.38
N TRP A 125 -7.23 -2.55 0.62
CA TRP A 125 -6.03 -3.20 0.08
C TRP A 125 -4.92 -2.20 -0.16
N TYR A 126 -3.76 -2.67 -0.55
CA TYR A 126 -2.64 -1.81 -0.93
C TYR A 126 -1.98 -2.31 -2.20
N ALA A 127 -1.31 -1.40 -2.87
CA ALA A 127 -0.44 -1.68 -3.98
C ALA A 127 0.93 -1.02 -3.75
N GLY A 128 1.94 -1.50 -4.45
CA GLY A 128 3.27 -0.91 -4.35
C GLY A 128 4.24 -1.53 -5.33
N ARG A 129 5.37 -0.88 -5.48
CA ARG A 129 6.49 -1.39 -6.28
C ARG A 129 7.77 -1.36 -5.47
N ALA A 130 8.67 -2.27 -5.81
CA ALA A 130 10.05 -2.25 -5.36
C ALA A 130 10.96 -2.22 -6.60
N LEU A 131 11.85 -1.25 -6.68
CA LEU A 131 12.79 -1.09 -7.79
C LEU A 131 14.20 -0.92 -7.25
N LEU A 132 15.19 -1.44 -8.01
CA LEU A 132 16.60 -1.11 -7.81
C LEU A 132 16.87 0.23 -8.51
N VAL A 133 17.29 1.21 -7.74
CA VAL A 133 17.58 2.57 -8.19
C VAL A 133 19.01 2.92 -7.81
N LYS A 134 19.67 3.73 -8.63
CA LYS A 134 20.94 4.39 -8.27
C LYS A 134 20.65 5.83 -7.89
N ASP A 135 21.29 6.28 -6.81
CA ASP A 135 21.30 7.69 -6.45
C ASP A 135 22.33 8.50 -7.27
N ASP A 136 22.37 9.78 -7.02
CA ASP A 136 23.30 10.70 -7.70
C ASP A 136 24.78 10.42 -7.34
N GLU A 137 25.04 9.72 -6.25
CA GLU A 137 26.38 9.29 -5.80
C GLU A 137 26.79 7.94 -6.40
N GLY A 138 25.85 7.27 -7.12
CA GLY A 138 26.05 5.98 -7.76
C GLY A 138 25.79 4.77 -6.87
N GLU A 139 25.35 4.99 -5.62
CA GLU A 139 24.94 3.92 -4.71
C GLU A 139 23.62 3.28 -5.14
N THR A 140 23.57 1.96 -5.06
CA THR A 140 22.37 1.20 -5.44
C THR A 140 21.54 0.85 -4.22
N TYR A 141 20.25 1.16 -4.28
CA TYR A 141 19.31 0.85 -3.21
C TYR A 141 17.98 0.31 -3.76
N VAL A 142 17.18 -0.29 -2.89
CA VAL A 142 15.80 -0.68 -3.21
C VAL A 142 14.87 0.46 -2.84
N ASP A 143 14.20 1.03 -3.83
CA ASP A 143 13.14 2.02 -3.65
C ASP A 143 11.80 1.31 -3.52
N ILE A 144 11.14 1.48 -2.37
CA ILE A 144 9.83 0.90 -2.08
C ILE A 144 8.82 2.03 -2.06
N GLN A 145 7.86 1.99 -2.99
CA GLN A 145 6.82 3.01 -3.13
C GLN A 145 5.44 2.37 -2.99
N PRO A 146 4.74 2.59 -1.88
CA PRO A 146 3.31 2.32 -1.79
C PRO A 146 2.53 3.22 -2.77
N TRP A 147 1.53 2.63 -3.43
CA TRP A 147 0.66 3.35 -4.37
C TRP A 147 -0.77 3.40 -3.85
N ASP A 148 -1.49 4.47 -4.14
CA ASP A 148 -2.91 4.54 -3.84
C ASP A 148 -3.68 3.52 -4.71
N PRO A 149 -4.40 2.58 -4.08
CA PRO A 149 -5.22 1.61 -4.78
C PRO A 149 -6.25 2.21 -5.73
N MET A 150 -6.75 3.42 -5.47
CA MET A 150 -7.69 4.11 -6.37
C MET A 150 -7.13 4.38 -7.76
N HIS A 151 -5.80 4.49 -7.86
CA HIS A 151 -5.09 4.81 -9.09
C HIS A 151 -4.21 3.66 -9.58
N THR A 152 -4.41 2.46 -9.04
CA THR A 152 -3.62 1.30 -9.41
C THR A 152 -4.46 0.35 -10.25
N TYR A 153 -3.93 0.01 -11.42
CA TYR A 153 -4.53 -0.90 -12.38
C TYR A 153 -3.68 -2.16 -12.48
N TRP A 154 -4.33 -3.31 -12.52
CA TRP A 154 -3.66 -4.60 -12.70
C TRP A 154 -4.30 -5.37 -13.86
N ALA A 155 -3.51 -6.14 -14.57
CA ALA A 155 -4.05 -7.06 -15.56
C ALA A 155 -4.80 -8.18 -14.82
N GLU A 156 -6.07 -8.41 -15.15
CA GLU A 156 -6.81 -9.57 -14.64
C GLU A 156 -6.08 -10.85 -14.99
N GLY A 157 -5.90 -11.66 -13.97
CA GLY A 157 -5.01 -12.77 -13.86
C GLY A 157 -4.86 -13.69 -15.08
N ARG A 158 -3.61 -13.99 -15.34
CA ARG A 158 -3.21 -15.27 -15.94
C ARG A 158 -2.77 -16.24 -14.84
#